data_ddef458c28f810726b98c2f40f1b470a
#
_entry.id   ddef458c28f810726b98c2f40f1b470a
#
_cell.length_a   1.000
_cell.length_b   1.000
_cell.length_c   1.000
_cell.angle_alpha   90.00
_cell.angle_beta   90.00
_cell.angle_gamma   90.00
#
_symmetry.space_group_name_H-M   'P 1'
#
loop_
_entity.id
_entity.type
_entity.pdbx_description
1 polymer ?
#
loop_
_entity_poly.entity_id
_entity_poly.type
_entity_poly.pdbx_seq_one_letter_code
_entity_poly.pdbx_strand_id
1 'polypeptide(L)'
;MKTFLALAAALQLVFQKDKKHTLEDIENMIHEEEKPKKRGRKKKNPKQEFEVVEPKGFKKIFVVRPTTIVGEELGFLPGDLDEKIDPYFRPIKDLLIKLHEIRPCNRIFIDGDPRKGFDRKYIEFLPITYLRGMNLENAIVIVDECQNLSRLECRTLLSRMGEGVRCFLTGDKYVSPLKI
;
A
#
# COMPACT_ATOMS: atom_id res chain seq x y z
N MET A 1 7.86 5.67 8.23
CA MET A 1 8.41 4.31 8.45
C MET A 1 7.34 3.23 8.63
N LYS A 2 6.32 3.40 9.50
CA LYS A 2 5.26 2.37 9.77
C LYS A 2 4.54 1.89 8.50
N THR A 3 4.06 2.81 7.68
CA THR A 3 3.36 2.53 6.43
C THR A 3 4.24 1.80 5.42
N PHE A 4 5.52 2.17 5.34
CA PHE A 4 6.51 1.48 4.48
C PHE A 4 6.67 0.00 4.87
N LEU A 5 6.80 -0.31 6.16
CA LEU A 5 6.92 -1.68 6.64
C LEU A 5 5.64 -2.49 6.37
N ALA A 6 4.46 -1.88 6.56
CA ALA A 6 3.19 -2.53 6.25
C ALA A 6 3.04 -2.85 4.75
N LEU A 7 3.44 -1.91 3.88
CA LEU A 7 3.45 -2.12 2.43
C LEU A 7 4.44 -3.21 2.02
N ALA A 8 5.65 -3.20 2.57
CA ALA A 8 6.66 -4.22 2.30
C ALA A 8 6.19 -5.61 2.72
N ALA A 9 5.59 -5.74 3.92
CA ALA A 9 5.02 -6.98 4.41
C ALA A 9 3.84 -7.46 3.54
N ALA A 10 2.97 -6.55 3.12
CA ALA A 10 1.84 -6.86 2.25
C ALA A 10 2.29 -7.39 0.88
N LEU A 11 3.25 -6.71 0.24
CA LEU A 11 3.81 -7.14 -1.03
C LEU A 11 4.48 -8.51 -0.90
N GLN A 12 5.18 -8.75 0.20
CA GLN A 12 5.78 -10.04 0.47
C GLN A 12 4.73 -11.14 0.62
N LEU A 13 3.65 -10.90 1.35
CA LEU A 13 2.58 -11.89 1.57
C LEU A 13 1.80 -12.21 0.29
N VAL A 14 1.58 -11.22 -0.58
CA VAL A 14 0.82 -11.41 -1.83
C VAL A 14 1.67 -12.04 -2.93
N PHE A 15 2.95 -11.68 -3.02
CA PHE A 15 3.79 -12.03 -4.15
C PHE A 15 4.99 -12.93 -3.81
N GLN A 16 4.94 -13.65 -2.66
CA GLN A 16 6.05 -14.53 -2.28
C GLN A 16 6.36 -15.58 -3.36
N LYS A 17 7.59 -15.51 -3.90
CA LYS A 17 8.38 -16.67 -4.26
C LYS A 17 9.33 -16.99 -3.12
N ASP A 18 9.41 -18.29 -2.82
CA ASP A 18 10.23 -18.90 -1.77
C ASP A 18 11.69 -18.40 -1.71
N LYS A 19 11.93 -17.25 -1.11
CA LYS A 19 13.21 -16.92 -0.46
C LYS A 19 12.89 -16.11 0.79
N LYS A 20 13.25 -16.68 1.92
CA LYS A 20 13.13 -16.11 3.25
C LYS A 20 14.00 -14.83 3.33
N HIS A 21 13.41 -13.67 3.08
CA HIS A 21 13.92 -12.41 3.62
C HIS A 21 13.06 -12.06 4.81
N THR A 22 13.68 -11.89 5.95
CA THR A 22 13.02 -11.51 7.20
C THR A 22 12.71 -10.01 7.21
N LEU A 23 11.85 -9.56 8.12
CA LEU A 23 11.62 -8.12 8.34
C LEU A 23 12.94 -7.40 8.68
N GLU A 24 13.87 -8.07 9.36
CA GLU A 24 15.22 -7.57 9.65
C GLU A 24 16.03 -7.26 8.39
N ASP A 25 15.90 -8.06 7.33
CA ASP A 25 16.59 -7.78 6.07
C ASP A 25 16.07 -6.50 5.42
N ILE A 26 14.75 -6.25 5.51
CA ILE A 26 14.11 -5.04 4.99
C ILE A 26 14.52 -3.81 5.82
N GLU A 27 14.56 -3.92 7.15
CA GLU A 27 15.00 -2.85 8.04
C GLU A 27 16.48 -2.50 7.81
N ASN A 28 17.33 -3.50 7.65
CA ASN A 28 18.76 -3.29 7.33
C ASN A 28 18.96 -2.59 5.99
N MET A 29 18.17 -2.94 4.95
CA MET A 29 18.22 -2.27 3.65
C MET A 29 17.81 -0.79 3.74
N ILE A 30 16.83 -0.45 4.59
CA ILE A 30 16.39 0.92 4.83
C ILE A 30 17.50 1.74 5.50
N HIS A 31 18.17 1.16 6.50
CA HIS A 31 19.28 1.83 7.20
C HIS A 31 20.54 2.00 6.35
N GLU A 32 20.75 1.16 5.32
CA GLU A 32 21.86 1.33 4.37
C GLU A 32 21.64 2.48 3.38
N GLU A 33 20.39 2.83 3.04
CA GLU A 33 20.07 3.94 2.14
C GLU A 33 20.28 5.33 2.78
N GLU A 34 20.29 5.44 4.10
CA GLU A 34 20.57 6.69 4.82
C GLU A 34 22.04 7.10 4.80
N LYS A 35 22.94 6.27 4.26
CA LYS A 35 24.36 6.60 4.10
C LYS A 35 24.63 7.25 2.72
N PRO A 36 25.42 8.34 2.65
CA PRO A 36 25.67 9.04 1.39
C PRO A 36 26.39 8.13 0.38
N LYS A 37 25.75 7.85 -0.74
CA LYS A 37 26.29 7.00 -1.83
C LYS A 37 27.48 7.67 -2.51
N LYS A 38 28.67 7.06 -2.46
CA LYS A 38 29.78 7.35 -3.36
C LYS A 38 29.39 6.96 -4.78
N ARG A 39 29.53 7.91 -5.74
CA ARG A 39 29.22 7.69 -7.16
C ARG A 39 30.09 6.58 -7.75
N GLY A 40 29.50 5.39 -7.95
CA GLY A 40 30.10 4.27 -8.66
C GLY A 40 29.34 3.97 -9.96
N ARG A 41 30.08 3.61 -11.04
CA ARG A 41 29.60 3.32 -12.38
C ARG A 41 28.43 2.35 -12.41
N LYS A 42 27.32 2.73 -13.09
CA LYS A 42 26.15 1.86 -13.35
C LYS A 42 26.57 0.63 -14.16
N LYS A 43 26.51 -0.56 -13.55
CA LYS A 43 26.49 -1.83 -14.28
C LYS A 43 25.08 -2.03 -14.85
N LYS A 44 24.98 -2.29 -16.16
CA LYS A 44 23.74 -2.71 -16.82
C LYS A 44 23.32 -4.06 -16.23
N ASN A 45 22.17 -4.10 -15.56
CA ASN A 45 21.55 -5.34 -15.13
C ASN A 45 21.05 -6.15 -16.34
N PRO A 46 21.28 -7.46 -16.40
CA PRO A 46 20.69 -8.33 -17.42
C PRO A 46 19.16 -8.34 -17.23
N LYS A 47 18.41 -8.35 -18.33
CA LYS A 47 16.96 -8.52 -18.34
C LYS A 47 16.62 -9.86 -17.66
N GLN A 48 16.15 -9.81 -16.42
CA GLN A 48 15.56 -10.98 -15.77
C GLN A 48 14.13 -11.12 -16.30
N GLU A 49 13.87 -12.19 -17.04
CA GLU A 49 12.51 -12.65 -17.33
C GLU A 49 11.86 -13.09 -16.02
N PHE A 50 10.87 -12.32 -15.56
CA PHE A 50 10.14 -12.64 -14.36
C PHE A 50 8.99 -13.59 -14.70
N GLU A 51 9.08 -14.84 -14.28
CA GLU A 51 7.96 -15.77 -14.29
C GLU A 51 6.77 -15.20 -13.50
N VAL A 52 5.61 -15.21 -14.11
CA VAL A 52 4.34 -14.80 -13.50
C VAL A 52 3.89 -15.88 -12.50
N VAL A 53 4.15 -15.66 -11.21
CA VAL A 53 3.68 -16.56 -10.13
C VAL A 53 2.32 -16.08 -9.66
N GLU A 54 1.32 -16.96 -9.70
CA GLU A 54 0.00 -16.69 -9.13
C GLU A 54 0.11 -16.48 -7.60
N PRO A 55 -0.58 -15.45 -7.04
CA PRO A 55 -0.54 -15.19 -5.61
C PRO A 55 -1.16 -16.36 -4.84
N LYS A 56 -0.40 -16.94 -3.90
CA LYS A 56 -0.90 -17.98 -2.99
C LYS A 56 -1.58 -17.31 -1.81
N GLY A 57 -2.91 -17.41 -1.73
CA GLY A 57 -3.71 -16.94 -0.61
C GLY A 57 -4.32 -15.56 -0.81
N PHE A 58 -3.55 -14.49 -0.71
CA PHE A 58 -4.06 -13.13 -0.89
C PHE A 58 -4.02 -12.72 -2.37
N LYS A 59 -5.14 -12.20 -2.87
CA LYS A 59 -5.29 -11.83 -4.29
C LYS A 59 -5.04 -10.35 -4.57
N LYS A 60 -5.29 -9.48 -3.57
CA LYS A 60 -5.29 -8.03 -3.75
C LYS A 60 -4.88 -7.30 -2.48
N ILE A 61 -4.29 -6.14 -2.63
CA ILE A 61 -3.98 -5.20 -1.56
C ILE A 61 -4.92 -4.00 -1.68
N PHE A 62 -5.61 -3.66 -0.59
CA PHE A 62 -6.36 -2.42 -0.46
C PHE A 62 -5.61 -1.49 0.48
N VAL A 63 -5.33 -0.28 0.03
CA VAL A 63 -4.76 0.79 0.84
C VAL A 63 -5.88 1.78 1.14
N VAL A 64 -6.22 1.88 2.42
CA VAL A 64 -7.39 2.63 2.88
C VAL A 64 -6.95 3.78 3.77
N ARG A 65 -7.55 4.95 3.60
CA ARG A 65 -7.40 6.11 4.49
C ARG A 65 -8.72 6.59 5.04
N PRO A 66 -8.74 7.12 6.30
CA PRO A 66 -9.92 7.75 6.91
C PRO A 66 -10.42 8.94 6.09
N THR A 67 -11.74 9.16 6.14
CA THR A 67 -12.41 10.22 5.38
C THR A 67 -12.03 11.63 5.84
N THR A 68 -11.68 11.80 7.12
CA THR A 68 -11.24 13.08 7.68
C THR A 68 -10.01 13.68 7.00
N ILE A 69 -9.20 12.82 6.36
CA ILE A 69 -8.03 13.25 5.59
C ILE A 69 -8.42 13.57 4.14
N VAL A 70 -9.42 12.85 3.62
CA VAL A 70 -9.88 12.96 2.23
C VAL A 70 -11.00 14.01 2.08
N GLY A 71 -11.52 14.50 3.19
CA GLY A 71 -12.33 15.69 3.40
C GLY A 71 -13.69 15.79 2.70
N GLU A 72 -14.44 16.76 3.13
CA GLU A 72 -15.68 17.25 2.49
C GLU A 72 -15.40 17.84 1.10
N GLU A 73 -14.15 18.10 0.77
CA GLU A 73 -13.69 18.76 -0.46
C GLU A 73 -13.74 17.87 -1.71
N LEU A 74 -13.85 16.55 -1.57
CA LEU A 74 -13.93 15.63 -2.73
C LEU A 74 -15.09 15.96 -3.66
N GLY A 75 -16.20 16.49 -3.14
CA GLY A 75 -17.37 16.89 -3.91
C GLY A 75 -17.14 18.12 -4.80
N PHE A 76 -16.20 19.00 -4.45
CA PHE A 76 -15.95 20.26 -5.13
C PHE A 76 -14.77 20.21 -6.11
N LEU A 77 -13.94 19.16 -6.07
CA LEU A 77 -12.83 19.02 -7.00
C LEU A 77 -13.32 18.57 -8.39
N PRO A 78 -12.88 19.22 -9.49
CA PRO A 78 -13.16 18.75 -10.84
C PRO A 78 -12.38 17.44 -11.11
N GLY A 79 -12.87 16.63 -12.03
CA GLY A 79 -12.23 15.37 -12.44
C GLY A 79 -12.96 14.13 -11.94
N ASP A 80 -12.46 12.97 -12.35
CA ASP A 80 -12.99 11.68 -11.90
C ASP A 80 -12.53 11.36 -10.47
N LEU A 81 -13.02 10.25 -9.93
CA LEU A 81 -12.72 9.85 -8.55
C LEU A 81 -11.22 9.65 -8.33
N ASP A 82 -10.55 9.01 -9.29
CA ASP A 82 -9.13 8.68 -9.18
C ASP A 82 -8.27 9.95 -9.14
N GLU A 83 -8.59 10.93 -9.96
CA GLU A 83 -7.92 12.24 -9.97
C GLU A 83 -8.13 12.98 -8.64
N LYS A 84 -9.32 12.90 -8.07
CA LYS A 84 -9.65 13.56 -6.79
C LYS A 84 -8.94 12.93 -5.59
N ILE A 85 -8.79 11.61 -5.56
CA ILE A 85 -8.16 10.90 -4.44
C ILE A 85 -6.63 10.84 -4.57
N ASP A 86 -6.08 11.02 -5.77
CA ASP A 86 -4.64 10.87 -6.03
C ASP A 86 -3.74 11.69 -5.08
N PRO A 87 -3.99 12.98 -4.82
CA PRO A 87 -3.17 13.77 -3.91
C PRO A 87 -3.02 13.17 -2.51
N TYR A 88 -4.09 12.54 -2.01
CA TYR A 88 -4.12 11.94 -0.68
C TYR A 88 -3.34 10.64 -0.58
N PHE A 89 -3.22 9.91 -1.68
CA PHE A 89 -2.49 8.64 -1.74
C PHE A 89 -1.09 8.77 -2.34
N ARG A 90 -0.74 9.94 -2.88
CA ARG A 90 0.57 10.18 -3.51
C ARG A 90 1.75 9.81 -2.61
N PRO A 91 1.79 10.17 -1.31
CA PRO A 91 2.90 9.77 -0.44
C PRO A 91 3.05 8.25 -0.32
N ILE A 92 1.94 7.50 -0.34
CA ILE A 92 1.97 6.04 -0.26
C ILE A 92 2.41 5.44 -1.61
N LYS A 93 1.95 6.01 -2.71
CA LYS A 93 2.37 5.62 -4.07
C LYS A 93 3.86 5.82 -4.26
N ASP A 94 4.42 6.93 -3.78
CA ASP A 94 5.86 7.19 -3.81
C ASP A 94 6.66 6.18 -2.97
N LEU A 95 6.13 5.75 -1.81
CA LEU A 95 6.74 4.69 -1.02
C LEU A 95 6.73 3.34 -1.75
N LEU A 96 5.68 3.02 -2.49
CA LEU A 96 5.60 1.79 -3.30
C LEU A 96 6.60 1.80 -4.45
N ILE A 97 6.81 2.95 -5.09
CA ILE A 97 7.84 3.12 -6.12
C ILE A 97 9.23 2.91 -5.53
N LYS A 98 9.52 3.49 -4.36
CA LYS A 98 10.78 3.26 -3.65
C LYS A 98 10.98 1.79 -3.26
N LEU A 99 9.94 1.13 -2.78
CA LEU A 99 9.97 -0.30 -2.48
C LEU A 99 10.27 -1.12 -3.73
N HIS A 100 9.70 -0.75 -4.87
CA HIS A 100 9.96 -1.40 -6.15
C HIS A 100 11.43 -1.21 -6.60
N GLU A 101 12.05 -0.06 -6.34
CA GLU A 101 13.48 0.18 -6.62
C GLU A 101 14.40 -0.72 -5.78
N ILE A 102 14.04 -0.96 -4.52
CA ILE A 102 14.76 -1.83 -3.60
C ILE A 102 14.52 -3.31 -3.95
N ARG A 103 13.26 -3.67 -4.11
CA ARG A 103 12.80 -5.02 -4.43
C ARG A 103 11.76 -4.98 -5.54
N PRO A 104 12.16 -5.28 -6.78
CA PRO A 104 11.26 -5.23 -7.93
C PRO A 104 10.00 -6.07 -7.76
N CYS A 105 8.84 -5.43 -7.85
CA CYS A 105 7.52 -6.04 -7.86
C CYS A 105 6.71 -5.47 -9.02
N ASN A 106 6.94 -5.98 -10.22
CA ASN A 106 6.33 -5.44 -11.45
C ASN A 106 4.80 -5.62 -11.48
N ARG A 107 4.28 -6.62 -10.77
CA ARG A 107 2.85 -6.99 -10.83
C ARG A 107 1.90 -5.93 -10.33
N ILE A 108 2.33 -5.04 -9.44
CA ILE A 108 1.48 -3.95 -8.94
C ILE A 108 1.34 -2.80 -9.92
N PHE A 109 2.06 -2.82 -11.03
CA PHE A 109 2.05 -1.77 -12.03
C PHE A 109 1.41 -2.26 -13.34
N ILE A 110 0.74 -1.35 -14.04
CA ILE A 110 0.15 -1.62 -15.35
C ILE A 110 1.27 -2.04 -16.32
N ASP A 111 1.11 -3.19 -16.98
CA ASP A 111 2.12 -3.80 -17.87
C ASP A 111 3.52 -3.94 -17.21
N GLY A 112 3.58 -3.93 -15.88
CA GLY A 112 4.84 -4.01 -15.13
C GLY A 112 5.71 -2.74 -15.17
N ASP A 113 5.18 -1.61 -15.68
CA ASP A 113 5.89 -0.33 -15.79
C ASP A 113 5.39 0.67 -14.74
N PRO A 114 6.23 1.09 -13.76
CA PRO A 114 5.86 2.07 -12.75
C PRO A 114 5.36 3.41 -13.31
N ARG A 115 5.78 3.78 -14.52
CA ARG A 115 5.37 5.03 -15.17
C ARG A 115 3.93 5.01 -15.66
N LYS A 116 3.36 3.82 -15.88
CA LYS A 116 1.96 3.63 -16.30
C LYS A 116 0.98 3.65 -15.14
N GLY A 117 1.49 3.69 -13.89
CA GLY A 117 0.67 3.67 -12.69
C GLY A 117 0.40 2.27 -12.14
N PHE A 118 -0.48 2.19 -11.15
CA PHE A 118 -0.77 0.97 -10.40
C PHE A 118 -1.90 0.16 -11.04
N ASP A 119 -1.71 -1.16 -11.12
CA ASP A 119 -2.74 -2.07 -11.62
C ASP A 119 -3.78 -2.38 -10.52
N ARG A 120 -5.00 -1.92 -10.72
CA ARG A 120 -6.13 -2.14 -9.79
C ARG A 120 -6.48 -3.60 -9.55
N LYS A 121 -6.03 -4.51 -10.38
CA LYS A 121 -6.18 -5.95 -10.16
C LYS A 121 -5.44 -6.38 -8.89
N TYR A 122 -4.30 -5.78 -8.58
CA TYR A 122 -3.43 -6.19 -7.49
C TYR A 122 -3.35 -5.21 -6.33
N ILE A 123 -3.51 -3.91 -6.61
CA ILE A 123 -3.50 -2.88 -5.56
C ILE A 123 -4.53 -1.79 -5.86
N GLU A 124 -5.28 -1.39 -4.84
CA GLU A 124 -6.30 -0.36 -4.95
C GLU A 124 -6.23 0.61 -3.78
N PHE A 125 -6.37 1.90 -4.07
CA PHE A 125 -6.33 3.00 -3.11
C PHE A 125 -7.74 3.54 -2.93
N LEU A 126 -8.26 3.52 -1.69
CA LEU A 126 -9.65 3.87 -1.43
C LEU A 126 -9.80 4.70 -0.15
N PRO A 127 -10.56 5.80 -0.18
CA PRO A 127 -11.13 6.36 1.05
C PRO A 127 -12.02 5.33 1.74
N ILE A 128 -12.05 5.32 3.06
CA ILE A 128 -12.82 4.31 3.82
C ILE A 128 -14.31 4.30 3.48
N THR A 129 -14.86 5.43 3.09
CA THR A 129 -16.27 5.57 2.66
C THR A 129 -16.62 4.71 1.45
N TYR A 130 -15.65 4.43 0.59
CA TYR A 130 -15.85 3.62 -0.62
C TYR A 130 -15.86 2.11 -0.33
N LEU A 131 -15.51 1.70 0.89
CA LEU A 131 -15.69 0.31 1.31
C LEU A 131 -17.16 -0.07 1.53
N ARG A 132 -18.08 0.91 1.59
CA ARG A 132 -19.51 0.62 1.74
C ARG A 132 -20.03 -0.18 0.55
N GLY A 133 -20.70 -1.28 0.83
CA GLY A 133 -21.24 -2.19 -0.21
C GLY A 133 -20.21 -3.17 -0.77
N MET A 134 -18.93 -3.04 -0.43
CA MET A 134 -17.91 -4.03 -0.82
C MET A 134 -17.90 -5.19 0.18
N ASN A 135 -17.51 -6.37 -0.31
CA ASN A 135 -17.09 -7.51 0.50
C ASN A 135 -15.64 -7.83 0.13
N LEU A 136 -14.75 -7.76 1.11
CA LEU A 136 -13.32 -8.01 0.89
C LEU A 136 -13.03 -9.46 1.25
N GLU A 137 -12.44 -10.21 0.32
CA GLU A 137 -12.09 -11.62 0.51
C GLU A 137 -10.69 -11.90 -0.01
N ASN A 138 -9.97 -12.77 0.69
CA ASN A 138 -8.62 -13.18 0.30
C ASN A 138 -7.72 -11.98 -0.03
N ALA A 139 -7.77 -10.94 0.79
CA ALA A 139 -7.12 -9.67 0.55
C ALA A 139 -6.31 -9.20 1.75
N ILE A 140 -5.35 -8.32 1.48
CA ILE A 140 -4.66 -7.55 2.50
C ILE A 140 -5.24 -6.14 2.50
N VAL A 141 -5.62 -5.66 3.67
CA VAL A 141 -6.11 -4.28 3.88
C VAL A 141 -5.11 -3.54 4.74
N ILE A 142 -4.56 -2.45 4.22
CA ILE A 142 -3.68 -1.55 4.97
C ILE A 142 -4.47 -0.28 5.24
N VAL A 143 -4.71 0.01 6.51
CA VAL A 143 -5.37 1.24 6.93
C VAL A 143 -4.30 2.21 7.42
N ASP A 144 -4.01 3.21 6.61
CA ASP A 144 -3.03 4.24 6.95
C ASP A 144 -3.69 5.37 7.75
N GLU A 145 -2.95 5.94 8.72
CA GLU A 145 -3.43 6.98 9.64
C GLU A 145 -4.67 6.54 10.44
N CYS A 146 -4.68 5.29 10.91
CA CYS A 146 -5.84 4.68 11.57
C CYS A 146 -6.31 5.40 12.84
N GLN A 147 -5.46 6.24 13.49
CA GLN A 147 -5.86 7.07 14.63
C GLN A 147 -6.95 8.09 14.27
N ASN A 148 -7.12 8.39 12.98
CA ASN A 148 -8.14 9.33 12.49
C ASN A 148 -9.48 8.65 12.18
N LEU A 149 -9.60 7.34 12.40
CA LEU A 149 -10.86 6.62 12.21
C LEU A 149 -11.92 7.02 13.23
N SER A 150 -13.09 7.41 12.77
CA SER A 150 -14.27 7.50 13.61
C SER A 150 -14.80 6.10 13.97
N ARG A 151 -15.63 6.02 15.02
CA ARG A 151 -16.30 4.76 15.42
C ARG A 151 -17.13 4.16 14.28
N LEU A 152 -17.79 5.00 13.49
CA LEU A 152 -18.60 4.57 12.35
C LEU A 152 -17.72 3.98 11.24
N GLU A 153 -16.60 4.61 10.95
CA GLU A 153 -15.63 4.11 9.96
C GLU A 153 -14.99 2.79 10.40
N CYS A 154 -14.65 2.65 11.69
CA CYS A 154 -14.17 1.38 12.24
C CYS A 154 -15.21 0.25 12.04
N ARG A 155 -16.50 0.52 12.32
CA ARG A 155 -17.57 -0.46 12.08
C ARG A 155 -17.73 -0.79 10.61
N THR A 156 -17.66 0.21 9.73
CA THR A 156 -17.70 0.02 8.28
C THR A 156 -16.56 -0.88 7.84
N LEU A 157 -15.33 -0.57 8.25
CA LEU A 157 -14.14 -1.36 7.93
C LEU A 157 -14.31 -2.83 8.34
N LEU A 158 -14.62 -3.07 9.63
CA LEU A 158 -14.74 -4.41 10.19
C LEU A 158 -15.87 -5.22 9.53
N SER A 159 -17.00 -4.57 9.20
CA SER A 159 -18.13 -5.23 8.54
C SER A 159 -17.89 -5.60 7.07
N ARG A 160 -16.79 -5.12 6.48
CA ARG A 160 -16.42 -5.43 5.08
C ARG A 160 -15.36 -6.52 4.99
N MET A 161 -14.74 -6.90 6.11
CA MET A 161 -13.74 -7.95 6.14
C MET A 161 -14.39 -9.32 6.13
N GLY A 162 -14.29 -10.01 4.99
CA GLY A 162 -14.75 -11.38 4.81
C GLY A 162 -13.64 -12.40 5.03
N GLU A 163 -13.82 -13.57 4.49
CA GLU A 163 -12.89 -14.69 4.65
C GLU A 163 -11.52 -14.39 4.04
N GLY A 164 -10.46 -14.83 4.73
CA GLY A 164 -9.09 -14.72 4.23
C GLY A 164 -8.54 -13.28 4.19
N VAL A 165 -9.18 -12.32 4.86
CA VAL A 165 -8.67 -10.94 4.94
C VAL A 165 -7.67 -10.79 6.08
N ARG A 166 -6.55 -10.10 5.81
CA ARG A 166 -5.59 -9.64 6.81
C ARG A 166 -5.53 -8.12 6.82
N CYS A 167 -5.72 -7.51 7.99
CA CYS A 167 -5.70 -6.07 8.14
C CYS A 167 -4.45 -5.60 8.90
N PHE A 168 -3.77 -4.60 8.33
CA PHE A 168 -2.68 -3.87 8.96
C PHE A 168 -3.16 -2.45 9.27
N LEU A 169 -3.06 -2.06 10.54
CA LEU A 169 -3.37 -0.71 11.00
C LEU A 169 -2.07 0.03 11.23
N THR A 170 -1.84 1.10 10.48
CA THR A 170 -0.70 2.00 10.67
C THR A 170 -1.18 3.36 11.16
N GLY A 171 -0.53 3.90 12.17
CA GLY A 171 -0.94 5.16 12.77
C GLY A 171 -0.03 5.60 13.90
N ASP A 172 -0.30 6.78 14.45
CA ASP A 172 0.42 7.31 15.60
C ASP A 172 -0.47 7.27 16.86
N LYS A 173 -0.02 6.57 17.89
CA LYS A 173 -0.74 6.46 19.17
C LYS A 173 -0.77 7.75 19.98
N TYR A 174 0.12 8.70 19.68
CA TYR A 174 0.22 9.98 20.41
C TYR A 174 -0.60 11.10 19.76
N VAL A 175 -1.04 10.90 18.52
CA VAL A 175 -1.92 11.83 17.80
C VAL A 175 -3.32 11.22 17.82
N SER A 176 -4.10 11.48 18.86
CA SER A 176 -5.51 11.10 18.88
C SER A 176 -6.36 12.34 18.62
N PRO A 177 -7.07 12.42 17.51
CA PRO A 177 -8.04 13.48 17.28
C PRO A 177 -9.36 13.24 18.04
N LEU A 178 -9.51 12.07 18.67
CA LEU A 178 -10.68 11.77 19.47
C LEU A 178 -10.66 12.64 20.75
N LYS A 179 -11.17 13.86 20.64
CA LYS A 179 -11.80 14.49 21.79
C LYS A 179 -13.01 13.62 22.16
N ILE A 180 -12.87 12.92 23.28
CA ILE A 180 -13.96 12.18 23.94
C ILE A 180 -15.03 13.18 24.35
#